data_8c40fef089e233d3abc61d093f65a75e
#
_entry.id   8c40fef089e233d3abc61d093f65a75e
#
_cell.length_a   1.000
_cell.length_b   1.000
_cell.length_c   1.000
_cell.angle_alpha   90.00
_cell.angle_beta   90.00
_cell.angle_gamma   90.00
#
_symmetry.space_group_name_H-M   'P 1'
#
loop_
_entity.id
_entity.type
_entity.pdbx_description
1 polymer ?
#
loop_
_entity_poly.entity_id
_entity_poly.type
_entity_poly.pdbx_seq_one_letter_code
_entity_poly.pdbx_strand_id
1 'polypeptide(L)'
;MGRLAVTAAALLVVAWQFSPRTMVGAQLSAPPPPDEQYDDPPMDGLPLSPPPPGEIDSPASPLPDSPPPPEPETREPTPPAPTQPQQPWQAPLPPKREPAPPRTVVPPQEPVWSSAPPPPARVVNYTATGCTTMLVFGDSTVDPGNNNRLQTAAKANFLPYGMNFLGGRPTGRFSDGRLITDILAEKLGIARSIPGFRDPRLRSGQLRRGVSFASAGAGYDEATARRSNALSFTSQIEDLWRYKRNLQRLVGPRSAERLVRKATFVISAGTTDLLFHYLASNQSASGSGPQYENQLITRIANYTQVMATLGGRRFVFIGVPPIGCLPLVRTLLGTGTTRCHENMNLLATSFNEKLVQVVRRLKNEPDIRATFVDIYTTIGKATIDPNNFGLTETSRGCCGTGIIEIGQTCRGRKTCTHPSKYMYWDAAHHTERMNQIITDDVMNSIGEIYV
;
A
#
# COMPACT_ATOMS: atom_id res chain seq x y z
N MET A 1 -31.99 -12.74 -0.95
CA MET A 1 -32.09 -11.29 -1.19
C MET A 1 -31.21 -10.45 -0.22
N GLY A 2 -30.95 -10.88 1.00
CA GLY A 2 -30.16 -10.09 1.97
C GLY A 2 -28.66 -9.92 1.66
N ARG A 3 -28.01 -10.89 1.04
CA ARG A 3 -26.54 -10.86 0.78
C ARG A 3 -26.12 -9.92 -0.37
N LEU A 4 -26.95 -9.76 -1.40
CA LEU A 4 -26.65 -8.82 -2.50
C LEU A 4 -26.81 -7.35 -2.09
N ALA A 5 -27.72 -7.05 -1.17
CA ALA A 5 -27.93 -5.70 -0.65
C ALA A 5 -26.76 -5.25 0.27
N VAL A 6 -26.17 -6.18 1.03
CA VAL A 6 -25.00 -5.90 1.89
C VAL A 6 -23.75 -5.62 1.04
N THR A 7 -23.55 -6.35 -0.07
CA THR A 7 -22.38 -6.15 -0.96
C THR A 7 -22.46 -4.80 -1.68
N ALA A 8 -23.64 -4.39 -2.14
CA ALA A 8 -23.85 -3.09 -2.76
C ALA A 8 -23.68 -1.94 -1.75
N ALA A 9 -24.18 -2.11 -0.52
CA ALA A 9 -23.99 -1.13 0.55
C ALA A 9 -22.52 -1.03 0.99
N ALA A 10 -21.78 -2.15 1.05
CA ALA A 10 -20.35 -2.17 1.38
C ALA A 10 -19.51 -1.46 0.32
N LEU A 11 -19.77 -1.71 -0.96
CA LEU A 11 -19.11 -1.01 -2.06
C LEU A 11 -19.46 0.49 -2.10
N LEU A 12 -20.70 0.84 -1.75
CA LEU A 12 -21.14 2.23 -1.65
C LEU A 12 -20.49 2.95 -0.47
N VAL A 13 -20.34 2.32 0.70
CA VAL A 13 -19.67 2.92 1.87
C VAL A 13 -18.19 3.16 1.58
N VAL A 14 -17.49 2.20 1.00
CA VAL A 14 -16.07 2.36 0.62
C VAL A 14 -15.91 3.36 -0.53
N ALA A 15 -16.76 3.29 -1.56
CA ALA A 15 -16.77 4.24 -2.66
C ALA A 15 -17.21 5.64 -2.22
N TRP A 16 -18.14 5.75 -1.29
CA TRP A 16 -18.64 7.04 -0.77
C TRP A 16 -17.61 7.74 0.12
N GLN A 17 -16.82 7.00 0.87
CA GLN A 17 -15.73 7.55 1.68
C GLN A 17 -14.58 8.12 0.86
N PHE A 18 -14.41 7.67 -0.39
CA PHE A 18 -13.30 8.05 -1.28
C PHE A 18 -13.75 8.73 -2.59
N SER A 19 -15.07 8.96 -2.78
CA SER A 19 -15.59 9.61 -3.98
C SER A 19 -15.66 11.13 -3.84
N PRO A 20 -15.23 11.91 -4.85
CA PRO A 20 -15.32 13.39 -4.82
C PRO A 20 -16.74 13.93 -4.95
N ARG A 21 -17.77 13.10 -5.19
CA ARG A 21 -19.17 13.54 -5.43
C ARG A 21 -19.96 13.99 -4.20
N THR A 22 -19.41 13.93 -3.00
CA THR A 22 -20.10 14.34 -1.75
C THR A 22 -19.97 15.83 -1.40
N MET A 23 -19.50 16.67 -2.32
CA MET A 23 -19.34 18.12 -2.09
C MET A 23 -20.45 18.99 -2.73
N VAL A 24 -21.62 18.48 -3.04
CA VAL A 24 -22.74 19.29 -3.52
C VAL A 24 -23.76 19.41 -2.41
N GLY A 25 -23.61 20.42 -1.57
CA GLY A 25 -24.57 20.70 -0.49
C GLY A 25 -24.10 21.64 0.61
N ALA A 26 -22.98 22.34 0.46
CA ALA A 26 -22.59 23.41 1.39
C ALA A 26 -22.81 24.77 0.70
N GLN A 27 -23.65 25.61 1.32
CA GLN A 27 -23.96 26.96 0.90
C GLN A 27 -22.70 27.78 0.58
N LEU A 28 -22.75 28.49 -0.53
CA LEU A 28 -21.79 29.52 -0.95
C LEU A 28 -21.66 30.59 0.14
N SER A 29 -20.63 30.53 0.94
CA SER A 29 -20.11 31.68 1.66
C SER A 29 -19.11 32.40 0.76
N ALA A 30 -19.13 33.75 0.81
CA ALA A 30 -18.39 34.64 -0.07
C ALA A 30 -16.89 34.26 -0.24
N PRO A 31 -16.31 34.60 -1.41
CA PRO A 31 -14.90 34.34 -1.65
C PRO A 31 -14.02 35.15 -0.68
N PRO A 32 -12.89 34.59 -0.22
CA PRO A 32 -11.89 35.35 0.52
C PRO A 32 -11.29 36.44 -0.40
N PRO A 33 -10.78 37.55 0.16
CA PRO A 33 -10.11 38.59 -0.60
C PRO A 33 -8.90 38.03 -1.35
N PRO A 34 -8.51 38.63 -2.49
CA PRO A 34 -7.39 38.16 -3.29
C PRO A 34 -6.10 38.20 -2.48
N ASP A 35 -5.38 37.08 -2.49
CA ASP A 35 -4.05 36.93 -1.92
C ASP A 35 -3.11 37.96 -2.58
N GLU A 36 -2.35 38.66 -1.77
CA GLU A 36 -1.24 39.52 -2.22
C GLU A 36 -0.30 38.70 -3.11
N GLN A 37 -0.11 39.19 -4.32
CA GLN A 37 0.88 38.68 -5.26
C GLN A 37 2.28 38.79 -4.62
N TYR A 38 2.87 37.66 -4.30
CA TYR A 38 4.30 37.57 -4.05
C TYR A 38 4.96 37.55 -5.43
N ASP A 39 5.55 38.69 -5.81
CA ASP A 39 6.40 38.77 -6.98
C ASP A 39 7.62 37.87 -6.81
N ASP A 40 7.68 36.79 -7.58
CA ASP A 40 8.91 36.05 -7.78
C ASP A 40 9.89 36.88 -8.59
N PRO A 41 11.18 36.94 -8.19
CA PRO A 41 12.17 37.63 -9.00
C PRO A 41 12.33 36.92 -10.36
N PRO A 42 12.62 37.66 -11.45
CA PRO A 42 12.72 37.11 -12.79
C PRO A 42 13.84 36.07 -12.86
N MET A 43 13.49 34.87 -13.24
CA MET A 43 14.39 33.76 -13.53
C MET A 43 14.90 33.93 -14.98
N ASP A 44 15.87 34.77 -15.18
CA ASP A 44 16.64 34.78 -16.43
C ASP A 44 17.61 33.61 -16.47
N GLY A 45 17.50 32.80 -17.51
CA GLY A 45 18.55 31.95 -18.03
C GLY A 45 18.65 30.52 -17.54
N LEU A 46 17.66 29.68 -17.87
CA LEU A 46 17.92 28.24 -17.99
C LEU A 46 17.34 27.73 -19.33
N PRO A 47 18.08 26.90 -20.07
CA PRO A 47 17.66 26.42 -21.37
C PRO A 47 16.42 25.53 -21.27
N LEU A 48 15.52 25.81 -22.17
CA LEU A 48 14.32 25.03 -22.49
C LEU A 48 14.64 23.55 -22.69
N SER A 49 13.65 22.74 -22.52
CA SER A 49 13.54 21.29 -22.77
C SER A 49 14.47 20.76 -23.86
N PRO A 50 14.95 19.51 -23.78
CA PRO A 50 15.66 18.89 -24.90
C PRO A 50 14.78 18.95 -26.15
N PRO A 51 15.35 19.18 -27.33
CA PRO A 51 14.60 19.17 -28.58
C PRO A 51 13.96 17.78 -28.78
N PRO A 52 12.81 17.72 -29.45
CA PRO A 52 12.25 16.44 -29.87
C PRO A 52 13.26 15.71 -30.75
N PRO A 53 13.27 14.36 -30.76
CA PRO A 53 14.16 13.59 -31.63
C PRO A 53 13.91 14.03 -33.07
N GLY A 54 14.99 14.33 -33.78
CA GLY A 54 14.97 14.83 -35.15
C GLY A 54 14.18 13.91 -36.06
N GLU A 55 13.39 14.51 -36.91
CA GLU A 55 12.76 13.84 -38.04
C GLU A 55 13.88 13.20 -38.88
N ILE A 56 13.87 11.89 -38.96
CA ILE A 56 14.68 11.12 -39.89
C ILE A 56 14.06 11.39 -41.26
N ASP A 57 14.84 11.95 -42.18
CA ASP A 57 14.50 12.16 -43.58
C ASP A 57 13.75 10.94 -44.15
N SER A 58 12.54 11.19 -44.63
CA SER A 58 11.79 10.22 -45.42
C SER A 58 12.49 9.98 -46.75
N PRO A 59 12.84 8.76 -47.13
CA PRO A 59 13.28 8.47 -48.48
C PRO A 59 12.15 8.67 -49.48
N ALA A 60 12.53 9.18 -50.64
CA ALA A 60 11.69 9.51 -51.78
C ALA A 60 10.70 8.40 -52.17
N SER A 61 9.47 8.80 -52.56
CA SER A 61 8.43 7.96 -53.11
C SER A 61 8.91 7.09 -54.25
N PRO A 62 8.66 5.80 -54.29
CA PRO A 62 8.91 4.97 -55.45
C PRO A 62 7.86 5.21 -56.55
N LEU A 63 8.33 5.12 -57.79
CA LEU A 63 7.53 5.16 -59.03
C LEU A 63 6.47 4.08 -59.06
N PRO A 64 5.38 4.24 -59.89
CA PRO A 64 4.28 3.31 -59.90
C PRO A 64 4.65 1.93 -60.45
N ASP A 65 4.26 0.92 -59.71
CA ASP A 65 4.49 -0.50 -60.00
C ASP A 65 3.74 -0.96 -61.23
N SER A 66 4.40 -1.83 -61.99
CA SER A 66 3.91 -2.61 -63.07
C SER A 66 2.78 -3.54 -62.63
N PRO A 67 1.82 -3.90 -63.50
CA PRO A 67 0.69 -4.75 -63.14
C PRO A 67 1.16 -6.17 -62.78
N PRO A 68 0.46 -6.83 -61.85
CA PRO A 68 0.80 -8.18 -61.45
C PRO A 68 0.56 -9.21 -62.53
N PRO A 69 1.30 -10.33 -62.56
CA PRO A 69 1.11 -11.44 -63.49
C PRO A 69 -0.24 -12.14 -63.24
N PRO A 70 -0.81 -12.76 -64.27
CA PRO A 70 -2.10 -13.44 -64.14
C PRO A 70 -2.05 -14.63 -63.21
N GLU A 71 -3.08 -14.81 -62.42
CA GLU A 71 -3.25 -15.95 -61.52
C GLU A 71 -3.32 -17.27 -62.31
N PRO A 72 -2.76 -18.39 -61.80
CA PRO A 72 -2.87 -19.70 -62.39
C PRO A 72 -4.31 -20.24 -62.26
N GLU A 73 -4.88 -20.68 -63.38
CA GLU A 73 -6.19 -21.34 -63.44
C GLU A 73 -6.29 -22.51 -62.48
N THR A 74 -7.18 -22.43 -61.52
CA THR A 74 -7.55 -23.52 -60.63
C THR A 74 -8.35 -24.57 -61.40
N ARG A 75 -7.77 -25.71 -61.70
CA ARG A 75 -8.51 -26.89 -62.17
C ARG A 75 -9.41 -27.39 -61.04
N GLU A 76 -10.70 -27.48 -61.32
CA GLU A 76 -11.67 -28.13 -60.41
C GLU A 76 -11.29 -29.62 -60.23
N PRO A 77 -11.26 -30.13 -58.98
CA PRO A 77 -11.06 -31.55 -58.75
C PRO A 77 -12.34 -32.34 -59.05
N THR A 78 -12.17 -33.40 -59.82
CA THR A 78 -13.18 -34.41 -60.14
C THR A 78 -13.77 -35.00 -58.84
N PRO A 79 -15.10 -35.22 -58.73
CA PRO A 79 -15.72 -35.78 -57.55
C PRO A 79 -15.30 -37.22 -57.31
N PRO A 80 -14.96 -37.65 -56.12
CA PRO A 80 -14.61 -39.03 -55.80
C PRO A 80 -15.85 -39.94 -55.81
N ALA A 81 -15.63 -41.18 -56.23
CA ALA A 81 -16.64 -42.22 -56.30
C ALA A 81 -17.29 -42.52 -54.93
N PRO A 82 -18.56 -42.97 -54.90
CA PRO A 82 -19.28 -43.21 -53.64
C PRO A 82 -18.65 -44.33 -52.84
N THR A 83 -18.16 -43.97 -51.65
CA THR A 83 -17.64 -44.91 -50.64
C THR A 83 -18.82 -45.56 -49.89
N GLN A 84 -18.78 -46.87 -49.73
CA GLN A 84 -19.73 -47.65 -48.95
C GLN A 84 -19.72 -47.18 -47.47
N PRO A 85 -20.86 -47.25 -46.77
CA PRO A 85 -20.96 -46.84 -45.38
C PRO A 85 -20.15 -47.77 -44.47
N GLN A 86 -19.07 -47.26 -43.93
CA GLN A 86 -18.34 -47.92 -42.85
C GLN A 86 -19.17 -47.86 -41.56
N GLN A 87 -19.24 -48.99 -40.85
CA GLN A 87 -19.90 -49.06 -39.54
C GLN A 87 -19.18 -48.13 -38.57
N PRO A 88 -19.90 -47.47 -37.64
CA PRO A 88 -19.29 -46.60 -36.64
C PRO A 88 -18.38 -47.38 -35.71
N TRP A 89 -17.10 -46.98 -35.66
CA TRP A 89 -16.14 -47.50 -34.76
C TRP A 89 -16.56 -47.12 -33.32
N GLN A 90 -16.91 -48.15 -32.52
CA GLN A 90 -17.20 -47.93 -31.09
C GLN A 90 -15.88 -48.00 -30.33
N ALA A 91 -15.45 -46.84 -29.81
CA ALA A 91 -14.33 -46.78 -28.88
C ALA A 91 -14.61 -47.61 -27.61
N PRO A 92 -13.65 -48.37 -27.08
CA PRO A 92 -13.83 -49.07 -25.80
C PRO A 92 -14.13 -48.07 -24.70
N LEU A 93 -15.19 -48.34 -23.91
CA LEU A 93 -15.56 -47.54 -22.75
C LEU A 93 -14.37 -47.51 -21.77
N PRO A 94 -13.99 -46.32 -21.24
CA PRO A 94 -12.97 -46.23 -20.24
C PRO A 94 -13.40 -47.04 -18.99
N PRO A 95 -12.45 -47.69 -18.27
CA PRO A 95 -12.76 -48.45 -17.08
C PRO A 95 -13.46 -47.53 -16.07
N LYS A 96 -14.57 -48.05 -15.46
CA LYS A 96 -15.28 -47.35 -14.39
C LYS A 96 -14.27 -47.02 -13.28
N ARG A 97 -13.95 -45.76 -13.10
CA ARG A 97 -13.22 -45.31 -11.92
C ARG A 97 -14.13 -45.50 -10.72
N GLU A 98 -13.69 -46.29 -9.76
CA GLU A 98 -14.29 -46.32 -8.43
C GLU A 98 -14.29 -44.90 -7.85
N PRO A 99 -15.37 -44.44 -7.22
CA PRO A 99 -15.40 -43.16 -6.57
C PRO A 99 -14.32 -43.12 -5.49
N ALA A 100 -13.42 -42.13 -5.60
CA ALA A 100 -12.41 -41.89 -4.58
C ALA A 100 -13.12 -41.67 -3.23
N PRO A 101 -12.56 -42.21 -2.13
CA PRO A 101 -13.16 -42.01 -0.82
C PRO A 101 -13.32 -40.52 -0.56
N PRO A 102 -14.38 -40.08 0.13
CA PRO A 102 -14.60 -38.67 0.41
C PRO A 102 -13.35 -38.11 1.11
N ARG A 103 -12.73 -37.12 0.51
CA ARG A 103 -11.67 -36.35 1.17
C ARG A 103 -12.29 -35.75 2.42
N THR A 104 -11.83 -36.18 3.57
CA THR A 104 -12.09 -35.49 4.83
C THR A 104 -11.58 -34.09 4.66
N VAL A 105 -12.49 -33.14 4.53
CA VAL A 105 -12.16 -31.70 4.56
C VAL A 105 -11.77 -31.45 6.01
N VAL A 106 -10.47 -31.49 6.29
CA VAL A 106 -9.94 -30.98 7.56
C VAL A 106 -10.29 -29.49 7.55
N PRO A 107 -11.07 -28.99 8.51
CA PRO A 107 -11.35 -27.57 8.59
C PRO A 107 -10.00 -26.83 8.67
N PRO A 108 -9.86 -25.66 8.01
CA PRO A 108 -8.65 -24.85 8.12
C PRO A 108 -8.35 -24.64 9.60
N GLN A 109 -7.17 -25.04 10.05
CA GLN A 109 -6.76 -24.80 11.43
C GLN A 109 -6.59 -23.28 11.55
N GLU A 110 -7.29 -22.68 12.51
CA GLU A 110 -7.02 -21.30 12.90
C GLU A 110 -5.51 -21.14 13.16
N PRO A 111 -4.87 -20.04 12.72
CA PRO A 111 -3.47 -19.81 13.02
C PRO A 111 -3.28 -19.89 14.52
N VAL A 112 -2.51 -20.87 14.97
CA VAL A 112 -2.23 -21.05 16.41
C VAL A 112 -1.27 -19.94 16.84
N TRP A 113 -1.83 -18.85 17.32
CA TRP A 113 -1.10 -17.76 17.92
C TRP A 113 -0.55 -18.24 19.28
N SER A 114 0.76 -18.44 19.38
CA SER A 114 1.39 -18.70 20.67
C SER A 114 1.20 -17.51 21.61
N SER A 115 0.66 -17.74 22.79
CA SER A 115 0.43 -16.70 23.82
C SER A 115 1.72 -16.23 24.52
N ALA A 116 2.90 -16.70 24.10
CA ALA A 116 4.16 -16.28 24.69
C ALA A 116 4.39 -14.77 24.46
N PRO A 117 4.77 -14.00 25.51
CA PRO A 117 5.13 -12.59 25.34
C PRO A 117 6.29 -12.47 24.35
N PRO A 118 6.36 -11.35 23.58
CA PRO A 118 7.49 -11.12 22.71
C PRO A 118 8.79 -11.15 23.51
N PRO A 119 9.88 -11.72 22.98
CA PRO A 119 11.16 -11.69 23.66
C PRO A 119 11.58 -10.24 23.93
N PRO A 120 12.27 -9.97 25.05
CA PRO A 120 12.73 -8.64 25.38
C PRO A 120 13.59 -8.10 24.22
N ALA A 121 13.31 -6.86 23.83
CA ALA A 121 14.03 -6.19 22.75
C ALA A 121 15.54 -6.24 23.03
N ARG A 122 16.32 -6.77 22.08
CA ARG A 122 17.78 -6.63 22.14
C ARG A 122 18.11 -5.15 22.21
N VAL A 123 18.80 -4.73 23.24
CA VAL A 123 19.33 -3.37 23.36
C VAL A 123 20.46 -3.22 22.32
N VAL A 124 20.07 -2.93 21.08
CA VAL A 124 21.03 -2.55 20.03
C VAL A 124 21.23 -1.04 20.16
N ASN A 125 22.47 -0.61 20.28
CA ASN A 125 22.78 0.82 20.28
C ASN A 125 22.65 1.36 18.85
N TYR A 126 21.42 1.74 18.46
CA TYR A 126 21.08 2.18 17.10
C TYR A 126 21.75 3.51 16.70
N THR A 127 22.26 4.31 17.68
CA THR A 127 23.07 5.50 17.36
C THR A 127 24.39 5.13 16.67
N ALA A 128 24.87 3.89 16.86
CA ALA A 128 26.06 3.37 16.18
C ALA A 128 25.79 2.89 14.73
N THR A 129 24.52 2.75 14.30
CA THR A 129 24.17 2.21 12.97
C THR A 129 24.51 3.14 11.82
N GLY A 130 24.80 4.41 12.09
CA GLY A 130 25.04 5.44 11.08
C GLY A 130 23.82 5.75 10.22
N CYS A 131 22.62 5.31 10.61
CA CYS A 131 21.38 5.68 9.95
C CYS A 131 21.01 7.11 10.31
N THR A 132 21.03 8.00 9.33
CA THR A 132 20.72 9.41 9.53
C THR A 132 19.52 9.88 8.72
N THR A 133 18.99 9.01 7.88
CA THR A 133 17.96 9.36 6.90
C THR A 133 16.95 8.23 6.73
N MET A 134 15.66 8.55 6.77
CA MET A 134 14.58 7.61 6.53
C MET A 134 13.70 8.09 5.37
N LEU A 135 13.46 7.22 4.38
CA LEU A 135 12.61 7.47 3.21
C LEU A 135 11.44 6.50 3.24
N VAL A 136 10.23 7.02 3.32
CA VAL A 136 9.02 6.23 3.59
C VAL A 136 8.10 6.22 2.38
N PHE A 137 7.56 5.04 2.06
CA PHE A 137 6.63 4.80 0.95
C PHE A 137 5.45 3.99 1.42
N GLY A 138 4.29 4.20 0.84
CA GLY A 138 3.15 3.36 1.17
C GLY A 138 1.80 4.07 1.15
N ASP A 139 0.94 3.63 2.05
CA ASP A 139 -0.45 4.05 2.16
C ASP A 139 -0.72 4.93 3.41
N SER A 140 -1.98 4.91 3.90
CA SER A 140 -2.41 5.70 5.08
C SER A 140 -1.69 5.33 6.37
N THR A 141 -1.13 4.13 6.48
CA THR A 141 -0.43 3.66 7.70
C THR A 141 0.85 4.43 7.98
N VAL A 142 1.42 5.06 6.94
CA VAL A 142 2.70 5.80 7.01
C VAL A 142 2.66 7.17 6.30
N ASP A 143 1.46 7.67 5.96
CA ASP A 143 1.26 9.01 5.38
C ASP A 143 1.14 10.08 6.48
N PRO A 144 2.09 11.00 6.60
CA PRO A 144 2.01 12.09 7.58
C PRO A 144 1.16 13.28 7.13
N GLY A 145 0.55 13.23 5.93
CA GLY A 145 -0.32 14.26 5.38
C GLY A 145 0.02 14.74 3.97
N ASN A 146 0.65 13.90 3.14
CA ASN A 146 0.88 14.24 1.73
C ASN A 146 -0.42 14.49 0.96
N ASN A 147 -1.54 13.91 1.42
CA ASN A 147 -2.86 14.10 0.80
C ASN A 147 -3.53 15.42 1.16
N ASN A 148 -2.99 16.22 2.08
CA ASN A 148 -3.70 17.39 2.62
C ASN A 148 -4.14 18.39 1.54
N ARG A 149 -3.36 18.53 0.45
CA ARG A 149 -3.65 19.44 -0.68
C ARG A 149 -4.25 18.75 -1.91
N LEU A 150 -4.38 17.43 -1.89
CA LEU A 150 -5.00 16.70 -3.00
C LEU A 150 -6.53 16.84 -2.99
N GLN A 151 -7.14 16.69 -4.15
CA GLN A 151 -8.60 16.56 -4.30
C GLN A 151 -9.04 15.12 -4.02
N THR A 152 -8.94 14.71 -2.77
CA THR A 152 -9.29 13.37 -2.30
C THR A 152 -10.05 13.44 -0.99
N ALA A 153 -10.88 12.43 -0.71
CA ALA A 153 -11.49 12.21 0.58
C ALA A 153 -10.58 11.47 1.58
N ALA A 154 -9.49 10.87 1.10
CA ALA A 154 -8.52 10.15 1.93
C ALA A 154 -7.62 11.13 2.71
N LYS A 155 -8.21 11.81 3.69
CA LYS A 155 -7.58 12.83 4.55
C LYS A 155 -7.88 12.61 6.01
N ALA A 156 -6.92 12.99 6.86
CA ALA A 156 -7.01 12.97 8.32
C ALA A 156 -6.43 14.27 8.94
N ASN A 157 -6.54 15.40 8.23
CA ASN A 157 -6.01 16.71 8.67
C ASN A 157 -7.05 17.54 9.45
N PHE A 158 -7.89 16.89 10.22
CA PHE A 158 -8.94 17.49 11.06
C PHE A 158 -9.15 16.65 12.33
N LEU A 159 -9.66 17.25 13.37
CA LEU A 159 -10.03 16.56 14.60
C LEU A 159 -11.14 15.54 14.35
N PRO A 160 -11.06 14.36 15.04
CA PRO A 160 -10.21 14.07 16.19
C PRO A 160 -8.85 13.45 15.87
N TYR A 161 -8.47 13.30 14.58
CA TYR A 161 -7.12 12.81 14.22
C TYR A 161 -6.05 13.73 14.84
N GLY A 162 -4.94 13.14 15.27
CA GLY A 162 -3.79 13.87 15.78
C GLY A 162 -4.00 14.56 17.11
N MET A 163 -5.09 14.24 17.84
CA MET A 163 -5.37 14.88 19.13
C MET A 163 -4.26 14.65 20.18
N ASN A 164 -3.53 13.55 20.08
CA ASN A 164 -2.39 13.19 20.90
C ASN A 164 -1.03 13.41 20.20
N PHE A 165 -1.03 13.87 18.94
CA PHE A 165 0.20 14.19 18.23
C PHE A 165 0.86 15.44 18.81
N LEU A 166 2.12 15.67 18.50
CA LEU A 166 2.93 16.79 18.97
C LEU A 166 2.19 18.13 18.82
N GLY A 167 1.77 18.73 19.94
CA GLY A 167 0.99 19.96 19.98
C GLY A 167 -0.52 19.79 19.75
N GLY A 168 -1.05 18.56 19.76
CA GLY A 168 -2.49 18.28 19.66
C GLY A 168 -3.14 18.74 18.36
N ARG A 169 -2.39 18.77 17.24
CA ARG A 169 -2.88 19.27 15.94
C ARG A 169 -2.95 18.17 14.91
N PRO A 170 -4.07 18.08 14.15
CA PRO A 170 -4.20 17.15 13.06
C PRO A 170 -3.24 17.52 11.92
N THR A 171 -2.49 16.56 11.46
CA THR A 171 -1.47 16.75 10.41
C THR A 171 -1.78 16.03 9.13
N GLY A 172 -2.74 15.11 9.12
CA GLY A 172 -3.06 14.20 8.04
C GLY A 172 -2.70 12.74 8.36
N ARG A 173 -2.13 12.47 9.56
CA ARG A 173 -1.88 11.12 10.07
C ARG A 173 -3.19 10.43 10.44
N PHE A 174 -3.39 9.21 9.96
CA PHE A 174 -4.57 8.40 10.29
C PHE A 174 -4.37 7.70 11.64
N SER A 175 -4.22 8.48 12.70
CA SER A 175 -4.06 8.04 14.09
C SER A 175 -4.45 9.16 15.04
N ASP A 176 -4.66 8.85 16.31
CA ASP A 176 -4.74 9.86 17.37
C ASP A 176 -3.40 10.58 17.59
N GLY A 177 -2.28 9.94 17.23
CA GLY A 177 -0.94 10.48 17.47
C GLY A 177 0.07 10.10 16.39
N ARG A 178 1.23 9.61 16.82
CA ARG A 178 2.36 9.27 15.95
C ARG A 178 2.11 7.97 15.18
N LEU A 179 2.64 7.93 13.96
CA LEU A 179 2.69 6.72 13.13
C LEU A 179 3.90 5.85 13.51
N ILE A 180 3.90 4.61 13.05
CA ILE A 180 5.04 3.67 13.18
C ILE A 180 6.35 4.34 12.77
N THR A 181 6.34 5.06 11.63
CA THR A 181 7.53 5.73 11.08
C THR A 181 8.02 6.92 11.88
N ASP A 182 7.14 7.62 12.58
CA ASP A 182 7.56 8.69 13.52
C ASP A 182 8.29 8.10 14.73
N ILE A 183 7.70 7.06 15.32
CA ILE A 183 8.26 6.40 16.51
C ILE A 183 9.58 5.71 16.15
N LEU A 184 9.64 5.07 15.00
CA LEU A 184 10.85 4.45 14.46
C LEU A 184 11.96 5.48 14.25
N ALA A 185 11.65 6.63 13.66
CA ALA A 185 12.63 7.72 13.47
C ALA A 185 13.17 8.26 14.78
N GLU A 186 12.33 8.38 15.81
CA GLU A 186 12.75 8.79 17.15
C GLU A 186 13.67 7.76 17.81
N LYS A 187 13.28 6.46 17.76
CA LYS A 187 14.10 5.36 18.31
C LYS A 187 15.47 5.22 17.62
N LEU A 188 15.55 5.54 16.32
CA LEU A 188 16.79 5.57 15.55
C LEU A 188 17.59 6.87 15.73
N GLY A 189 17.10 7.84 16.52
CA GLY A 189 17.76 9.13 16.73
C GLY A 189 17.76 10.06 15.52
N ILE A 190 16.90 9.81 14.53
CA ILE A 190 16.81 10.59 13.27
C ILE A 190 16.02 11.88 13.49
N ALA A 191 14.78 11.76 13.98
CA ALA A 191 13.85 12.86 14.19
C ALA A 191 12.69 12.44 15.10
N ARG A 192 12.02 13.40 15.75
CA ARG A 192 10.80 13.13 16.54
C ARG A 192 9.60 12.74 15.70
N SER A 193 9.60 13.09 14.41
CA SER A 193 8.58 12.72 13.43
C SER A 193 9.12 12.90 12.01
N ILE A 194 8.55 12.16 11.04
CA ILE A 194 8.91 12.24 9.64
C ILE A 194 7.88 13.12 8.90
N PRO A 195 8.29 14.21 8.22
CA PRO A 195 7.39 15.07 7.47
C PRO A 195 7.00 14.44 6.13
N GLY A 196 5.86 14.87 5.57
CA GLY A 196 5.51 14.56 4.18
C GLY A 196 6.38 15.34 3.21
N PHE A 197 6.77 14.71 2.10
CA PHE A 197 7.54 15.37 1.04
C PHE A 197 6.75 16.53 0.41
N ARG A 198 5.44 16.41 0.35
CA ARG A 198 4.53 17.43 -0.20
C ARG A 198 4.02 18.45 0.83
N ASP A 199 4.57 18.45 2.06
CA ASP A 199 4.26 19.51 3.03
C ASP A 199 4.96 20.81 2.61
N PRO A 200 4.22 21.91 2.34
CA PRO A 200 4.81 23.18 1.94
C PRO A 200 5.71 23.81 3.01
N ARG A 201 5.61 23.36 4.25
CA ARG A 201 6.46 23.81 5.36
C ARG A 201 7.72 22.97 5.52
N LEU A 202 7.99 22.06 4.57
CA LEU A 202 9.17 21.19 4.60
C LEU A 202 10.46 22.03 4.54
N ARG A 203 11.30 21.91 5.57
CA ARG A 203 12.55 22.67 5.69
C ARG A 203 13.75 21.88 5.14
N SER A 204 14.75 22.59 4.64
CA SER A 204 15.99 21.99 4.09
C SER A 204 16.68 21.03 5.07
N GLY A 205 16.70 21.34 6.37
CA GLY A 205 17.27 20.45 7.38
C GLY A 205 16.51 19.13 7.55
N GLN A 206 15.19 19.11 7.27
CA GLN A 206 14.38 17.91 7.33
C GLN A 206 14.66 16.97 6.15
N LEU A 207 14.95 17.53 4.95
CA LEU A 207 15.34 16.74 3.78
C LEU A 207 16.53 15.81 4.08
N ARG A 208 17.50 16.27 4.87
CA ARG A 208 18.66 15.43 5.25
C ARG A 208 18.30 14.26 6.15
N ARG A 209 17.23 14.40 6.96
CA ARG A 209 16.77 13.38 7.90
C ARG A 209 15.77 12.41 7.28
N GLY A 210 15.21 12.80 6.14
CA GLY A 210 14.26 12.02 5.37
C GLY A 210 12.84 12.55 5.40
N VAL A 211 12.01 11.93 4.58
CA VAL A 211 10.61 12.32 4.35
C VAL A 211 9.78 11.08 4.05
N SER A 212 8.47 11.22 4.17
CA SER A 212 7.51 10.23 3.66
C SER A 212 6.93 10.70 2.32
N PHE A 213 6.89 9.80 1.35
CA PHE A 213 6.21 9.94 0.06
C PHE A 213 4.83 9.27 0.07
N ALA A 214 4.52 8.54 1.13
CA ALA A 214 3.30 7.74 1.28
C ALA A 214 2.04 8.59 1.08
N SER A 215 0.98 7.95 0.62
CA SER A 215 -0.30 8.60 0.33
C SER A 215 -1.47 7.73 0.77
N ALA A 216 -2.32 8.26 1.62
CA ALA A 216 -3.51 7.55 2.10
C ALA A 216 -4.40 7.12 0.93
N GLY A 217 -4.83 5.86 0.91
CA GLY A 217 -5.61 5.27 -0.17
C GLY A 217 -4.78 4.79 -1.36
N ALA A 218 -3.45 4.86 -1.28
CA ALA A 218 -2.56 4.23 -2.24
C ALA A 218 -2.43 2.71 -2.00
N GLY A 219 -1.82 2.05 -2.97
CA GLY A 219 -1.43 0.65 -2.93
C GLY A 219 -0.35 0.40 -3.97
N TYR A 220 0.08 -0.84 -4.09
CA TYR A 220 1.00 -1.25 -5.15
C TYR A 220 0.33 -1.27 -6.53
N ASP A 221 -1.01 -1.39 -6.56
CA ASP A 221 -1.78 -1.25 -7.79
C ASP A 221 -2.16 0.21 -8.04
N GLU A 222 -1.81 0.72 -9.23
CA GLU A 222 -2.22 2.05 -9.69
C GLU A 222 -3.75 2.27 -9.65
N ALA A 223 -4.53 1.20 -9.89
CA ALA A 223 -5.98 1.26 -9.83
C ALA A 223 -6.49 1.56 -8.41
N THR A 224 -5.80 1.07 -7.38
CA THR A 224 -6.11 1.36 -5.97
C THR A 224 -5.99 2.85 -5.68
N ALA A 225 -4.88 3.46 -6.07
CA ALA A 225 -4.65 4.89 -5.88
C ALA A 225 -5.64 5.75 -6.69
N ARG A 226 -5.94 5.36 -7.94
CA ARG A 226 -6.93 6.08 -8.78
C ARG A 226 -8.32 6.11 -8.15
N ARG A 227 -8.78 5.02 -7.55
CA ARG A 227 -10.08 4.95 -6.85
C ARG A 227 -10.18 5.94 -5.71
N SER A 228 -9.08 6.21 -5.04
CA SER A 228 -8.97 7.10 -3.89
C SER A 228 -8.57 8.53 -4.25
N ASN A 229 -8.29 8.83 -5.53
CA ASN A 229 -7.62 10.06 -5.97
C ASN A 229 -6.35 10.36 -5.13
N ALA A 230 -5.58 9.31 -4.83
CA ALA A 230 -4.35 9.34 -4.06
C ALA A 230 -3.13 9.36 -4.99
N LEU A 231 -1.95 9.63 -4.42
CA LEU A 231 -0.68 9.49 -5.14
C LEU A 231 -0.38 8.00 -5.32
N SER A 232 -0.26 7.58 -6.57
CA SER A 232 0.12 6.22 -6.88
C SER A 232 1.55 5.90 -6.41
N PHE A 233 1.89 4.61 -6.36
CA PHE A 233 3.24 4.20 -5.97
C PHE A 233 4.29 4.72 -6.98
N THR A 234 3.94 4.78 -8.26
CA THR A 234 4.75 5.42 -9.30
C THR A 234 4.99 6.91 -8.98
N SER A 235 3.94 7.65 -8.61
CA SER A 235 4.07 9.05 -8.21
C SER A 235 4.96 9.24 -6.97
N GLN A 236 4.93 8.30 -6.02
CA GLN A 236 5.83 8.32 -4.86
C GLN A 236 7.30 8.12 -5.27
N ILE A 237 7.56 7.28 -6.27
CA ILE A 237 8.91 7.09 -6.83
C ILE A 237 9.38 8.32 -7.62
N GLU A 238 8.49 8.99 -8.36
CA GLU A 238 8.80 10.28 -8.99
C GLU A 238 9.16 11.34 -7.95
N ASP A 239 8.45 11.36 -6.83
CA ASP A 239 8.77 12.26 -5.72
C ASP A 239 10.12 11.92 -5.07
N LEU A 240 10.53 10.63 -5.01
CA LEU A 240 11.89 10.24 -4.62
C LEU A 240 12.95 10.82 -5.56
N TRP A 241 12.70 10.79 -6.87
CA TRP A 241 13.62 11.40 -7.84
C TRP A 241 13.72 12.92 -7.64
N ARG A 242 12.59 13.62 -7.43
CA ARG A 242 12.57 15.06 -7.11
C ARG A 242 13.28 15.34 -5.79
N TYR A 243 13.06 14.53 -4.76
CA TYR A 243 13.76 14.61 -3.48
C TYR A 243 15.28 14.51 -3.67
N LYS A 244 15.76 13.51 -4.44
CA LYS A 244 17.20 13.33 -4.71
C LYS A 244 17.79 14.55 -5.40
N ARG A 245 17.09 15.15 -6.37
CA ARG A 245 17.52 16.39 -7.02
C ARG A 245 17.58 17.57 -6.04
N ASN A 246 16.57 17.74 -5.19
CA ASN A 246 16.56 18.79 -4.18
C ASN A 246 17.70 18.60 -3.17
N LEU A 247 17.96 17.36 -2.78
CA LEU A 247 19.07 17.03 -1.90
C LEU A 247 20.43 17.33 -2.54
N GLN A 248 20.60 17.05 -3.84
CA GLN A 248 21.82 17.38 -4.60
C GLN A 248 22.09 18.89 -4.62
N ARG A 249 21.04 19.71 -4.80
CA ARG A 249 21.17 21.18 -4.73
C ARG A 249 21.56 21.65 -3.33
N LEU A 250 21.06 20.99 -2.30
CA LEU A 250 21.27 21.38 -0.90
C LEU A 250 22.67 21.02 -0.37
N VAL A 251 23.18 19.81 -0.70
CA VAL A 251 24.40 19.25 -0.07
C VAL A 251 25.47 18.82 -1.07
N GLY A 252 25.25 19.06 -2.35
CA GLY A 252 26.10 18.60 -3.44
C GLY A 252 25.87 17.15 -3.85
N PRO A 253 26.22 16.77 -5.11
CA PRO A 253 25.89 15.46 -5.68
C PRO A 253 26.47 14.28 -4.88
N ARG A 254 27.75 14.34 -4.52
CA ARG A 254 28.44 13.26 -3.79
C ARG A 254 27.85 13.02 -2.39
N SER A 255 27.46 14.10 -1.68
CA SER A 255 26.87 14.00 -0.35
C SER A 255 25.43 13.48 -0.42
N ALA A 256 24.66 13.93 -1.42
CA ALA A 256 23.31 13.45 -1.66
C ALA A 256 23.31 11.93 -1.95
N GLU A 257 24.21 11.46 -2.80
CA GLU A 257 24.36 10.03 -3.10
C GLU A 257 24.67 9.22 -1.84
N ARG A 258 25.60 9.68 -1.00
CA ARG A 258 25.93 9.01 0.27
C ARG A 258 24.73 8.97 1.22
N LEU A 259 23.95 10.05 1.32
CA LEU A 259 22.76 10.10 2.17
C LEU A 259 21.71 9.10 1.71
N VAL A 260 21.41 9.06 0.40
CA VAL A 260 20.43 8.11 -0.15
C VAL A 260 20.90 6.66 0.00
N ARG A 261 22.18 6.35 -0.26
CA ARG A 261 22.73 5.00 -0.07
C ARG A 261 22.70 4.53 1.38
N LYS A 262 22.80 5.43 2.34
CA LYS A 262 22.73 5.13 3.77
C LYS A 262 21.31 5.22 4.33
N ALA A 263 20.37 5.75 3.57
CA ALA A 263 18.99 5.87 4.01
C ALA A 263 18.33 4.51 4.19
N THR A 264 17.43 4.44 5.15
CA THR A 264 16.50 3.32 5.31
C THR A 264 15.23 3.61 4.56
N PHE A 265 14.90 2.76 3.60
CA PHE A 265 13.67 2.79 2.81
C PHE A 265 12.63 1.94 3.53
N VAL A 266 11.61 2.57 4.09
CA VAL A 266 10.50 1.89 4.78
C VAL A 266 9.30 1.84 3.86
N ILE A 267 8.76 0.65 3.63
CA ILE A 267 7.67 0.40 2.69
C ILE A 267 6.53 -0.29 3.44
N SER A 268 5.35 0.34 3.47
CA SER A 268 4.14 -0.18 4.10
C SER A 268 2.94 0.08 3.21
N ALA A 269 2.48 -0.95 2.49
CA ALA A 269 1.31 -0.91 1.62
C ALA A 269 0.79 -2.33 1.36
N GLY A 270 -0.36 -2.42 0.67
CA GLY A 270 -0.98 -3.68 0.26
C GLY A 270 -2.33 -3.93 0.91
N THR A 271 -2.56 -3.41 2.11
CA THR A 271 -3.85 -3.58 2.81
C THR A 271 -5.02 -3.06 1.97
N THR A 272 -4.89 -1.86 1.40
CA THR A 272 -5.92 -1.25 0.55
C THR A 272 -6.13 -2.04 -0.74
N ASP A 273 -5.05 -2.53 -1.36
CA ASP A 273 -5.12 -3.37 -2.57
C ASP A 273 -5.94 -4.63 -2.33
N LEU A 274 -5.58 -5.39 -1.29
CA LEU A 274 -6.22 -6.66 -0.95
C LEU A 274 -7.68 -6.46 -0.56
N LEU A 275 -7.97 -5.41 0.22
CA LEU A 275 -9.34 -5.10 0.65
C LEU A 275 -10.22 -4.73 -0.55
N PHE A 276 -9.76 -3.84 -1.43
CA PHE A 276 -10.53 -3.42 -2.60
C PHE A 276 -10.73 -4.56 -3.61
N HIS A 277 -9.69 -5.37 -3.82
CA HIS A 277 -9.78 -6.53 -4.69
C HIS A 277 -10.81 -7.53 -4.18
N TYR A 278 -10.75 -7.87 -2.89
CA TYR A 278 -11.67 -8.82 -2.26
C TYR A 278 -13.12 -8.35 -2.34
N LEU A 279 -13.39 -7.08 -2.03
CA LEU A 279 -14.72 -6.51 -2.09
C LEU A 279 -15.26 -6.43 -3.53
N ALA A 280 -14.39 -6.19 -4.52
CA ALA A 280 -14.77 -6.11 -5.94
C ALA A 280 -15.03 -7.49 -6.57
N SER A 281 -14.36 -8.55 -6.09
CA SER A 281 -14.47 -9.92 -6.62
C SER A 281 -15.67 -10.71 -6.08
N ASN A 282 -16.70 -10.05 -5.55
CA ASN A 282 -17.85 -10.68 -4.92
C ASN A 282 -17.50 -11.73 -3.82
N GLN A 283 -16.44 -11.47 -3.09
CA GLN A 283 -15.96 -12.31 -1.97
C GLN A 283 -15.50 -13.72 -2.39
N SER A 284 -15.25 -13.94 -3.67
CA SER A 284 -14.64 -15.18 -4.16
C SER A 284 -13.14 -15.17 -3.98
N ALA A 285 -12.64 -15.69 -2.86
CA ALA A 285 -11.20 -15.89 -2.67
C ALA A 285 -10.61 -16.93 -3.66
N SER A 286 -11.45 -17.76 -4.28
CA SER A 286 -11.02 -18.97 -4.98
C SER A 286 -10.59 -18.80 -6.45
N GLY A 287 -10.88 -17.67 -7.10
CA GLY A 287 -10.62 -17.55 -8.54
C GLY A 287 -9.52 -16.57 -8.96
N SER A 288 -9.47 -15.39 -8.36
CA SER A 288 -8.57 -14.30 -8.79
C SER A 288 -7.56 -13.82 -7.73
N GLY A 289 -7.72 -14.24 -6.47
CA GLY A 289 -6.87 -13.82 -5.36
C GLY A 289 -5.38 -14.11 -5.58
N PRO A 290 -4.96 -15.37 -5.84
CA PRO A 290 -3.55 -15.70 -6.02
C PRO A 290 -2.90 -15.02 -7.23
N GLN A 291 -3.67 -14.79 -8.32
CA GLN A 291 -3.19 -14.09 -9.51
C GLN A 291 -2.97 -12.61 -9.22
N TYR A 292 -3.92 -11.96 -8.52
CA TYR A 292 -3.79 -10.58 -8.12
C TYR A 292 -2.62 -10.35 -7.17
N GLU A 293 -2.47 -11.20 -6.16
CA GLU A 293 -1.28 -11.16 -5.29
C GLU A 293 0.03 -11.25 -6.10
N ASN A 294 0.13 -12.17 -7.07
CA ASN A 294 1.32 -12.30 -7.92
C ASN A 294 1.59 -11.03 -8.73
N GLN A 295 0.54 -10.34 -9.20
CA GLN A 295 0.68 -9.04 -9.86
C GLN A 295 1.23 -7.98 -8.90
N LEU A 296 0.72 -7.91 -7.66
CA LEU A 296 1.25 -6.99 -6.64
C LEU A 296 2.72 -7.29 -6.34
N ILE A 297 3.08 -8.57 -6.17
CA ILE A 297 4.46 -9.01 -5.90
C ILE A 297 5.41 -8.62 -7.04
N THR A 298 4.97 -8.76 -8.29
CA THR A 298 5.75 -8.32 -9.45
C THR A 298 5.96 -6.80 -9.44
N ARG A 299 4.92 -6.02 -9.11
CA ARG A 299 5.03 -4.56 -8.99
C ARG A 299 5.99 -4.16 -7.87
N ILE A 300 5.92 -4.82 -6.70
CA ILE A 300 6.84 -4.57 -5.58
C ILE A 300 8.29 -4.79 -6.00
N ALA A 301 8.58 -5.89 -6.69
CA ALA A 301 9.91 -6.17 -7.19
C ALA A 301 10.40 -5.06 -8.16
N ASN A 302 9.56 -4.66 -9.11
CA ASN A 302 9.87 -3.60 -10.06
C ASN A 302 10.11 -2.24 -9.38
N TYR A 303 9.23 -1.84 -8.46
CA TYR A 303 9.39 -0.59 -7.71
C TYR A 303 10.68 -0.60 -6.88
N THR A 304 10.98 -1.72 -6.23
CA THR A 304 12.22 -1.86 -5.45
C THR A 304 13.46 -1.75 -6.32
N GLN A 305 13.43 -2.36 -7.52
CA GLN A 305 14.50 -2.23 -8.49
C GLN A 305 14.73 -0.76 -8.90
N VAL A 306 13.66 -0.01 -9.18
CA VAL A 306 13.76 1.43 -9.50
C VAL A 306 14.33 2.21 -8.31
N MET A 307 13.87 1.94 -7.08
CA MET A 307 14.43 2.58 -5.87
C MET A 307 15.92 2.26 -5.70
N ALA A 308 16.35 1.03 -6.05
CA ALA A 308 17.76 0.62 -6.00
C ALA A 308 18.60 1.37 -7.04
N THR A 309 18.10 1.60 -8.27
CA THR A 309 18.78 2.43 -9.29
C THR A 309 18.90 3.89 -8.84
N LEU A 310 17.94 4.39 -8.06
CA LEU A 310 17.99 5.73 -7.46
C LEU A 310 18.93 5.83 -6.25
N GLY A 311 19.53 4.72 -5.82
CA GLY A 311 20.55 4.67 -4.76
C GLY A 311 20.11 3.96 -3.47
N GLY A 312 18.88 3.43 -3.41
CA GLY A 312 18.38 2.66 -2.25
C GLY A 312 19.20 1.40 -2.03
N ARG A 313 19.59 1.13 -0.76
CA ARG A 313 20.37 -0.06 -0.40
C ARG A 313 19.85 -0.77 0.84
N ARG A 314 19.01 -0.13 1.64
CA ARG A 314 18.45 -0.70 2.88
C ARG A 314 16.94 -0.61 2.82
N PHE A 315 16.26 -1.75 2.76
CA PHE A 315 14.81 -1.84 2.59
C PHE A 315 14.17 -2.55 3.79
N VAL A 316 13.14 -1.94 4.35
CA VAL A 316 12.28 -2.49 5.40
C VAL A 316 10.88 -2.64 4.82
N PHE A 317 10.43 -3.85 4.64
CA PHE A 317 9.07 -4.13 4.20
C PHE A 317 8.20 -4.48 5.41
N ILE A 318 7.23 -3.64 5.71
CA ILE A 318 6.23 -3.91 6.73
C ILE A 318 5.11 -4.72 6.06
N GLY A 319 4.85 -5.92 6.58
CA GLY A 319 3.79 -6.79 6.09
C GLY A 319 2.39 -6.18 6.29
N VAL A 320 1.39 -6.79 5.67
CA VAL A 320 0.00 -6.38 5.92
C VAL A 320 -0.51 -7.00 7.23
N PRO A 321 -1.39 -6.29 7.97
CA PRO A 321 -1.98 -6.77 9.21
C PRO A 321 -2.96 -7.92 8.96
N PRO A 322 -3.51 -8.58 10.00
CA PRO A 322 -4.65 -9.48 9.87
C PRO A 322 -5.89 -8.68 9.45
N ILE A 323 -6.05 -8.48 8.13
CA ILE A 323 -7.06 -7.59 7.51
C ILE A 323 -8.47 -7.98 7.94
N GLY A 324 -8.72 -9.28 8.12
CA GLY A 324 -10.00 -9.79 8.61
C GLY A 324 -10.35 -9.36 10.03
N CYS A 325 -9.38 -8.87 10.81
CA CYS A 325 -9.58 -8.37 12.17
C CYS A 325 -9.91 -6.88 12.23
N LEU A 326 -9.73 -6.14 11.12
CA LEU A 326 -10.09 -4.71 11.07
C LEU A 326 -11.58 -4.51 11.40
N PRO A 327 -11.93 -3.55 12.25
CA PRO A 327 -13.33 -3.28 12.61
C PRO A 327 -14.24 -3.09 11.39
N LEU A 328 -13.75 -2.38 10.37
CA LEU A 328 -14.45 -2.19 9.08
C LEU A 328 -14.76 -3.54 8.41
N VAL A 329 -13.79 -4.44 8.32
CA VAL A 329 -13.93 -5.73 7.65
C VAL A 329 -14.91 -6.62 8.39
N ARG A 330 -14.80 -6.69 9.71
CA ARG A 330 -15.75 -7.42 10.57
C ARG A 330 -17.18 -6.92 10.35
N THR A 331 -17.35 -5.62 10.25
CA THR A 331 -18.67 -4.99 10.03
C THR A 331 -19.21 -5.28 8.64
N LEU A 332 -18.42 -5.06 7.60
CA LEU A 332 -18.85 -5.23 6.20
C LEU A 332 -19.10 -6.69 5.83
N LEU A 333 -18.32 -7.61 6.39
CA LEU A 333 -18.43 -9.03 6.06
C LEU A 333 -19.23 -9.85 7.10
N GLY A 334 -19.84 -9.17 8.07
CA GLY A 334 -20.86 -9.73 8.97
C GLY A 334 -20.32 -10.70 10.03
N THR A 335 -19.02 -10.62 10.39
CA THR A 335 -18.45 -11.44 11.46
C THR A 335 -18.65 -10.84 12.86
N GLY A 336 -19.17 -9.60 12.93
CA GLY A 336 -19.41 -8.87 14.18
C GLY A 336 -18.11 -8.49 14.90
N THR A 337 -18.22 -8.22 16.21
CA THR A 337 -17.06 -7.77 17.02
C THR A 337 -16.22 -8.90 17.59
N THR A 338 -16.71 -10.14 17.58
CA THR A 338 -16.10 -11.26 18.32
C THR A 338 -15.08 -12.05 17.50
N ARG A 339 -15.23 -12.12 16.17
CA ARG A 339 -14.37 -12.92 15.31
C ARG A 339 -13.82 -12.12 14.13
N CYS A 340 -12.59 -12.43 13.75
CA CYS A 340 -12.00 -11.93 12.51
C CYS A 340 -12.58 -12.67 11.29
N HIS A 341 -12.55 -12.04 10.12
CA HIS A 341 -12.98 -12.68 8.87
C HIS A 341 -11.83 -13.54 8.31
N GLU A 342 -12.02 -14.85 8.34
CA GLU A 342 -10.97 -15.84 8.07
C GLU A 342 -10.38 -15.71 6.65
N ASN A 343 -11.23 -15.65 5.62
CA ASN A 343 -10.73 -15.57 4.24
C ASN A 343 -9.87 -14.32 3.98
N MET A 344 -10.17 -13.20 4.63
CA MET A 344 -9.35 -12.00 4.54
C MET A 344 -8.00 -12.17 5.26
N ASN A 345 -7.97 -12.93 6.35
CA ASN A 345 -6.74 -13.26 7.04
C ASN A 345 -5.88 -14.24 6.24
N LEU A 346 -6.49 -15.25 5.59
CA LEU A 346 -5.79 -16.16 4.68
C LEU A 346 -5.16 -15.39 3.50
N LEU A 347 -5.90 -14.44 2.90
CA LEU A 347 -5.39 -13.59 1.84
C LEU A 347 -4.18 -12.75 2.32
N ALA A 348 -4.28 -12.14 3.51
CA ALA A 348 -3.19 -11.38 4.11
C ALA A 348 -1.95 -12.25 4.38
N THR A 349 -2.13 -13.47 4.89
CA THR A 349 -1.04 -14.42 5.15
C THR A 349 -0.36 -14.83 3.84
N SER A 350 -1.14 -15.23 2.82
CA SER A 350 -0.61 -15.60 1.50
C SER A 350 0.21 -14.48 0.86
N PHE A 351 -0.29 -13.24 0.93
CA PHE A 351 0.44 -12.08 0.44
C PHE A 351 1.76 -11.85 1.21
N ASN A 352 1.73 -11.92 2.54
CA ASN A 352 2.92 -11.77 3.37
C ASN A 352 3.98 -12.84 3.09
N GLU A 353 3.59 -14.09 2.91
CA GLU A 353 4.49 -15.19 2.51
C GLU A 353 5.20 -14.89 1.19
N LYS A 354 4.46 -14.40 0.19
CA LYS A 354 5.03 -13.99 -1.10
C LYS A 354 5.96 -12.78 -0.97
N LEU A 355 5.61 -11.80 -0.12
CA LEU A 355 6.44 -10.64 0.16
C LEU A 355 7.77 -11.05 0.83
N VAL A 356 7.74 -12.02 1.73
CA VAL A 356 8.96 -12.63 2.32
C VAL A 356 9.87 -13.20 1.22
N GLN A 357 9.33 -13.82 0.17
CA GLN A 357 10.15 -14.33 -0.94
C GLN A 357 10.81 -13.19 -1.74
N VAL A 358 10.12 -12.04 -1.91
CA VAL A 358 10.75 -10.84 -2.50
C VAL A 358 11.93 -10.40 -1.66
N VAL A 359 11.75 -10.28 -0.35
CA VAL A 359 12.82 -9.87 0.57
C VAL A 359 14.00 -10.84 0.54
N ARG A 360 13.74 -12.16 0.50
CA ARG A 360 14.80 -13.19 0.36
C ARG A 360 15.59 -13.01 -0.93
N ARG A 361 14.93 -12.72 -2.06
CA ARG A 361 15.62 -12.46 -3.34
C ARG A 361 16.49 -11.21 -3.26
N LEU A 362 15.96 -10.13 -2.67
CA LEU A 362 16.70 -8.88 -2.47
C LEU A 362 17.95 -9.07 -1.60
N LYS A 363 17.91 -9.94 -0.59
CA LYS A 363 19.09 -10.27 0.24
C LYS A 363 20.23 -10.93 -0.56
N ASN A 364 19.93 -11.53 -1.71
CA ASN A 364 20.94 -12.13 -2.59
C ASN A 364 21.56 -11.12 -3.57
N GLU A 365 20.99 -9.90 -3.68
CA GLU A 365 21.54 -8.86 -4.54
C GLU A 365 22.75 -8.20 -3.87
N PRO A 366 23.86 -7.99 -4.62
CA PRO A 366 25.02 -7.27 -4.10
C PRO A 366 24.63 -5.88 -3.57
N ASP A 367 25.20 -5.49 -2.44
CA ASP A 367 24.96 -4.18 -1.81
C ASP A 367 23.52 -3.91 -1.32
N ILE A 368 22.56 -4.82 -1.48
CA ILE A 368 21.21 -4.65 -0.95
C ILE A 368 21.06 -5.38 0.37
N ARG A 369 20.48 -4.68 1.34
CA ARG A 369 20.05 -5.23 2.62
C ARG A 369 18.55 -5.04 2.74
N ALA A 370 17.82 -6.10 3.00
CA ALA A 370 16.37 -6.04 3.11
C ALA A 370 15.88 -6.85 4.31
N THR A 371 14.83 -6.39 4.96
CA THR A 371 14.15 -7.15 6.01
C THR A 371 12.64 -7.08 5.85
N PHE A 372 11.96 -8.12 6.30
CA PHE A 372 10.51 -8.18 6.44
C PHE A 372 10.14 -8.05 7.90
N VAL A 373 9.12 -7.25 8.20
CA VAL A 373 8.57 -7.07 9.54
C VAL A 373 7.19 -7.70 9.60
N ASP A 374 7.06 -8.71 10.44
CA ASP A 374 5.80 -9.45 10.64
C ASP A 374 4.90 -8.76 11.66
N ILE A 375 4.17 -7.74 11.20
CA ILE A 375 3.15 -7.10 12.04
C ILE A 375 1.86 -7.94 12.16
N TYR A 376 1.65 -8.90 11.25
CA TYR A 376 0.48 -9.79 11.27
C TYR A 376 0.44 -10.60 12.56
N THR A 377 1.55 -11.22 12.91
CA THR A 377 1.67 -12.02 14.15
C THR A 377 1.49 -11.15 15.38
N THR A 378 2.09 -9.97 15.45
CA THR A 378 1.99 -9.09 16.63
C THR A 378 0.58 -8.58 16.85
N ILE A 379 -0.09 -8.12 15.80
CA ILE A 379 -1.48 -7.66 15.88
C ILE A 379 -2.42 -8.84 16.21
N GLY A 380 -2.16 -10.02 15.64
CA GLY A 380 -2.89 -11.23 15.96
C GLY A 380 -2.81 -11.60 17.45
N LYS A 381 -1.60 -11.61 18.02
CA LYS A 381 -1.38 -11.84 19.45
C LYS A 381 -2.11 -10.82 20.32
N ALA A 382 -1.98 -9.52 19.98
CA ALA A 382 -2.65 -8.45 20.70
C ALA A 382 -4.19 -8.51 20.57
N THR A 383 -4.72 -9.12 19.49
CA THR A 383 -6.16 -9.35 19.32
C THR A 383 -6.66 -10.44 20.26
N ILE A 384 -5.88 -11.51 20.46
CA ILE A 384 -6.25 -12.67 21.30
C ILE A 384 -6.06 -12.36 22.77
N ASP A 385 -4.93 -11.75 23.15
CA ASP A 385 -4.58 -11.41 24.52
C ASP A 385 -4.22 -9.95 24.67
N PRO A 386 -5.22 -9.05 24.61
CA PRO A 386 -4.98 -7.61 24.65
C PRO A 386 -4.34 -7.14 25.95
N ASN A 387 -4.60 -7.79 27.07
CA ASN A 387 -4.10 -7.39 28.38
C ASN A 387 -2.56 -7.45 28.46
N ASN A 388 -1.94 -8.43 27.83
CA ASN A 388 -0.48 -8.52 27.73
C ASN A 388 0.17 -7.35 26.97
N PHE A 389 -0.62 -6.62 26.18
CA PHE A 389 -0.18 -5.43 25.43
C PHE A 389 -0.68 -4.12 26.06
N GLY A 390 -1.37 -4.21 27.22
CA GLY A 390 -1.96 -3.08 27.92
C GLY A 390 -3.18 -2.48 27.22
N LEU A 391 -3.81 -3.26 26.32
CA LEU A 391 -5.02 -2.92 25.59
C LEU A 391 -6.23 -3.56 26.28
N THR A 392 -7.43 -2.99 26.06
CA THR A 392 -8.70 -3.55 26.52
C THR A 392 -9.74 -3.63 25.41
N GLU A 393 -9.52 -2.95 24.28
CA GLU A 393 -10.45 -2.95 23.15
C GLU A 393 -9.70 -3.22 21.84
N THR A 394 -10.05 -4.31 21.16
CA THR A 394 -9.41 -4.75 19.91
C THR A 394 -10.41 -5.02 18.78
N SER A 395 -11.71 -4.73 19.03
CA SER A 395 -12.79 -5.06 18.10
C SER A 395 -13.36 -3.84 17.39
N ARG A 396 -13.16 -2.65 17.95
CA ARG A 396 -13.64 -1.37 17.42
C ARG A 396 -12.59 -0.27 17.55
N GLY A 397 -12.72 0.79 16.74
CA GLY A 397 -11.93 1.99 16.85
C GLY A 397 -12.41 2.92 17.96
N CYS A 398 -11.57 3.88 18.33
CA CYS A 398 -11.86 4.90 19.34
C CYS A 398 -12.74 6.05 18.82
N CYS A 399 -12.75 6.29 17.50
CA CYS A 399 -13.50 7.37 16.84
C CYS A 399 -14.91 6.93 16.44
N GLY A 400 -15.93 7.69 16.85
CA GLY A 400 -17.34 7.45 16.52
C GLY A 400 -17.87 6.19 17.14
N THR A 401 -18.53 5.34 16.34
CA THR A 401 -18.94 3.98 16.75
C THR A 401 -17.76 3.01 16.72
N GLY A 402 -16.72 3.36 15.98
CA GLY A 402 -15.50 2.59 15.82
C GLY A 402 -15.61 1.37 14.89
N ILE A 403 -16.71 1.22 14.15
CA ILE A 403 -16.96 0.04 13.31
C ILE A 403 -16.95 0.35 11.82
N ILE A 404 -17.20 1.61 11.42
CA ILE A 404 -17.22 2.03 10.01
C ILE A 404 -16.54 3.38 9.76
N GLU A 405 -16.34 4.19 10.79
CA GLU A 405 -15.80 5.54 10.62
C GLU A 405 -14.32 5.49 10.23
N ILE A 406 -13.97 6.14 9.12
CA ILE A 406 -12.61 6.34 8.61
C ILE A 406 -12.53 7.71 7.94
N GLY A 407 -11.43 8.42 8.12
CA GLY A 407 -11.18 9.69 7.45
C GLY A 407 -12.34 10.68 7.68
N GLN A 408 -12.96 11.16 6.62
CA GLN A 408 -14.03 12.18 6.68
C GLN A 408 -15.21 11.78 7.57
N THR A 409 -15.57 10.51 7.64
CA THR A 409 -16.69 10.05 8.48
C THR A 409 -16.38 10.08 9.97
N CYS A 410 -15.09 10.20 10.33
CA CYS A 410 -14.61 10.41 11.70
C CYS A 410 -14.63 11.88 12.12
N ARG A 411 -14.74 12.82 11.16
CA ARG A 411 -14.65 14.26 11.41
C ARG A 411 -15.71 14.73 12.39
N GLY A 412 -15.26 15.36 13.49
CA GLY A 412 -16.15 15.92 14.52
C GLY A 412 -16.90 14.87 15.36
N ARG A 413 -16.56 13.58 15.21
CA ARG A 413 -17.14 12.52 16.05
C ARG A 413 -16.55 12.55 17.46
N LYS A 414 -17.35 12.06 18.41
CA LYS A 414 -16.86 11.77 19.77
C LYS A 414 -15.84 10.64 19.72
N THR A 415 -14.92 10.65 20.67
CA THR A 415 -13.89 9.61 20.82
C THR A 415 -14.07 8.87 22.14
N CYS A 416 -13.45 7.71 22.23
CA CYS A 416 -13.30 7.00 23.49
C CYS A 416 -12.50 7.83 24.52
N THR A 417 -12.66 7.54 25.80
CA THR A 417 -12.01 8.28 26.88
C THR A 417 -10.49 8.00 26.97
N HIS A 418 -10.09 6.76 26.66
CA HIS A 418 -8.72 6.30 26.79
C HIS A 418 -8.19 5.67 25.51
N PRO A 419 -7.74 6.44 24.50
CA PRO A 419 -7.21 5.91 23.23
C PRO A 419 -6.09 4.90 23.41
N SER A 420 -5.26 5.06 24.43
CA SER A 420 -4.14 4.14 24.75
C SER A 420 -4.59 2.73 25.16
N LYS A 421 -5.88 2.52 25.41
CA LYS A 421 -6.48 1.21 25.69
C LYS A 421 -7.08 0.55 24.45
N TYR A 422 -7.14 1.25 23.32
CA TYR A 422 -7.70 0.76 22.07
C TYR A 422 -6.60 0.37 21.09
N MET A 423 -6.81 -0.74 20.39
CA MET A 423 -5.95 -1.16 19.28
C MET A 423 -6.10 -0.21 18.08
N TYR A 424 -7.34 0.12 17.75
CA TYR A 424 -7.68 0.91 16.58
C TYR A 424 -8.13 2.33 16.96
N TRP A 425 -7.68 3.31 16.17
CA TRP A 425 -8.13 4.68 16.25
C TRP A 425 -9.47 4.90 15.55
N ASP A 426 -9.55 4.48 14.30
CA ASP A 426 -10.78 4.43 13.51
C ASP A 426 -11.07 2.98 13.08
N ALA A 427 -11.99 2.75 12.14
CA ALA A 427 -12.36 1.39 11.77
C ALA A 427 -11.27 0.59 11.00
N ALA A 428 -10.12 1.20 10.68
CA ALA A 428 -9.04 0.56 9.91
C ALA A 428 -7.62 0.88 10.40
N HIS A 429 -7.42 1.98 11.13
CA HIS A 429 -6.10 2.47 11.49
C HIS A 429 -5.81 2.33 12.99
N HIS A 430 -4.55 2.15 13.33
CA HIS A 430 -4.11 1.92 14.70
C HIS A 430 -4.00 3.23 15.52
N THR A 431 -4.17 3.10 16.85
CA THR A 431 -3.82 4.16 17.78
C THR A 431 -2.29 4.34 17.87
N GLU A 432 -1.83 5.47 18.41
CA GLU A 432 -0.40 5.65 18.72
C GLU A 432 0.12 4.54 19.64
N ARG A 433 -0.68 4.06 20.60
CA ARG A 433 -0.28 2.94 21.47
C ARG A 433 0.00 1.68 20.68
N MET A 434 -0.85 1.30 19.75
CA MET A 434 -0.61 0.12 18.92
C MET A 434 0.57 0.34 17.97
N ASN A 435 0.73 1.56 17.43
CA ASN A 435 1.90 1.91 16.62
C ASN A 435 3.21 1.79 17.42
N GLN A 436 3.23 2.08 18.72
CA GLN A 436 4.37 1.85 19.60
C GLN A 436 4.71 0.36 19.69
N ILE A 437 3.69 -0.49 19.94
CA ILE A 437 3.84 -1.94 20.03
C ILE A 437 4.42 -2.52 18.73
N ILE A 438 3.85 -2.13 17.59
CA ILE A 438 4.35 -2.55 16.27
C ILE A 438 5.79 -2.07 16.05
N THR A 439 6.11 -0.83 16.46
CA THR A 439 7.47 -0.29 16.26
C THR A 439 8.52 -1.06 17.07
N ASP A 440 8.15 -1.64 18.21
CA ASP A 440 9.08 -2.48 18.97
C ASP A 440 9.49 -3.74 18.16
N ASP A 441 8.55 -4.35 17.41
CA ASP A 441 8.88 -5.44 16.51
C ASP A 441 9.69 -5.00 15.29
N VAL A 442 9.36 -3.82 14.74
CA VAL A 442 10.18 -3.22 13.67
C VAL A 442 11.62 -3.09 14.15
N MET A 443 11.84 -2.55 15.37
CA MET A 443 13.18 -2.40 15.94
C MET A 443 13.92 -3.72 16.09
N ASN A 444 13.23 -4.79 16.49
CA ASN A 444 13.82 -6.13 16.57
C ASN A 444 14.26 -6.68 15.20
N SER A 445 13.51 -6.35 14.15
CA SER A 445 13.74 -6.86 12.80
C SER A 445 14.80 -6.08 12.01
N ILE A 446 14.92 -4.77 12.25
CA ILE A 446 15.80 -3.90 11.45
C ILE A 446 17.28 -4.01 11.80
N GLY A 447 17.65 -4.65 12.92
CA GLY A 447 19.04 -4.83 13.30
C GLY A 447 19.89 -5.45 12.18
N GLU A 448 19.30 -6.39 11.43
CA GLU A 448 19.95 -7.12 10.33
C GLU A 448 20.43 -6.24 9.17
N ILE A 449 19.76 -5.10 8.90
CA ILE A 449 20.11 -4.25 7.76
C ILE A 449 21.21 -3.23 8.05
N TYR A 450 21.67 -3.16 9.28
CA TYR A 450 22.72 -2.24 9.72
C TYR A 450 24.06 -2.91 10.04
N VAL A 451 24.08 -4.23 10.06
CA VAL A 451 25.29 -5.04 10.30
C VAL A 451 26.14 -5.20 9.04
#